data_987c8904877366bf4131c9d950b9a5df
#
_entry.id   987c8904877366bf4131c9d950b9a5df
#
_cell.length_a   1.000
_cell.length_b   1.000
_cell.length_c   1.000
_cell.angle_alpha   90.00
_cell.angle_beta   90.00
_cell.angle_gamma   90.00
#
_symmetry.space_group_name_H-M   'P 1'
#
loop_
_entity.id
_entity.type
_entity.pdbx_description
1 polymer ?
#
loop_
_entity_poly.entity_id
_entity_poly.type
_entity_poly.pdbx_seq_one_letter_code
_entity_poly.pdbx_strand_id
1 'polypeptide(L)'
;MSLEIDVRFQRGDFKLNFKEHFSDPVTGLFGASGVGKSTLLGLLAGFLKPDQGHIKLEGVALFDSSQLINLPPHQRRIATVFQDGRLFPHLSVQDNLLYGFKLCTAANRRIDFANVVELLEIEDLTAKRAHALSGGEAQRVALGRALLMSPQLLLLDEPLSSLDARLKQQILPFLKRIKDEIKIPMVYVSHDSEEMNYLADKVYQLAK
;
A
#
# COMPACT_ATOMS: atom_id res chain seq x y z
N MET A 1 -9.86 -10.75 5.33
CA MET A 1 -9.89 -9.27 5.54
C MET A 1 -11.35 -8.83 5.63
N SER A 2 -11.65 -7.81 6.44
CA SER A 2 -12.94 -7.11 6.40
C SER A 2 -12.68 -5.61 6.32
N LEU A 3 -12.82 -5.05 5.12
CA LEU A 3 -12.66 -3.61 4.87
C LEU A 3 -13.98 -3.08 4.29
N GLU A 4 -14.75 -2.40 5.13
CA GLU A 4 -16.02 -1.77 4.75
C GLU A 4 -15.75 -0.32 4.34
N ILE A 5 -16.24 0.07 3.19
CA ILE A 5 -16.06 1.40 2.61
C ILE A 5 -17.42 1.88 2.11
N ASP A 6 -17.92 2.98 2.64
CA ASP A 6 -19.07 3.72 2.11
C ASP A 6 -18.72 5.21 2.25
N VAL A 7 -18.19 5.81 1.20
CA VAL A 7 -17.65 7.17 1.26
C VAL A 7 -18.09 8.02 0.09
N ARG A 8 -18.28 9.31 0.39
CA ARG A 8 -18.41 10.37 -0.60
C ARG A 8 -17.26 11.35 -0.45
N PHE A 9 -16.66 11.72 -1.55
CA PHE A 9 -15.54 12.66 -1.57
C PHE A 9 -15.67 13.56 -2.81
N GLN A 10 -15.49 14.87 -2.62
CA GLN A 10 -15.47 15.83 -3.70
C GLN A 10 -14.28 16.78 -3.55
N ARG A 11 -13.60 17.05 -4.65
CA ARG A 11 -12.54 18.05 -4.73
C ARG A 11 -12.62 18.77 -6.08
N GLY A 12 -13.07 20.02 -6.05
CA GLY A 12 -13.41 20.75 -7.28
C GLY A 12 -14.53 20.01 -8.04
N ASP A 13 -14.29 19.75 -9.32
CA ASP A 13 -15.24 19.02 -10.18
C ASP A 13 -15.15 17.49 -10.03
N PHE A 14 -14.09 16.99 -9.38
CA PHE A 14 -13.92 15.54 -9.16
C PHE A 14 -14.81 15.07 -8.02
N LYS A 15 -15.62 14.03 -8.30
CA LYS A 15 -16.50 13.37 -7.32
C LYS A 15 -16.22 11.88 -7.30
N LEU A 16 -16.10 11.31 -6.10
CA LEU A 16 -15.99 9.87 -5.87
C LEU A 16 -17.11 9.46 -4.91
N ASN A 17 -17.97 8.56 -5.37
CA ASN A 17 -18.92 7.84 -4.52
C ASN A 17 -18.51 6.37 -4.60
N PHE A 18 -18.06 5.80 -3.48
CA PHE A 18 -17.57 4.44 -3.45
C PHE A 18 -18.17 3.68 -2.27
N LYS A 19 -18.84 2.57 -2.59
CA LYS A 19 -19.47 1.71 -1.58
C LYS A 19 -19.19 0.27 -1.91
N GLU A 20 -18.31 -0.35 -1.13
CA GLU A 20 -17.91 -1.75 -1.29
C GLU A 20 -17.48 -2.37 0.04
N HIS A 21 -17.50 -3.70 0.06
CA HIS A 21 -16.93 -4.50 1.15
C HIS A 21 -15.88 -5.45 0.57
N PHE A 22 -14.62 -5.24 0.95
CA PHE A 22 -13.51 -6.09 0.55
C PHE A 22 -13.31 -7.17 1.62
N SER A 23 -13.59 -8.41 1.25
CA SER A 23 -13.44 -9.59 2.13
C SER A 23 -12.22 -10.44 1.78
N ASP A 24 -11.69 -10.26 0.58
CA ASP A 24 -10.63 -11.10 0.03
C ASP A 24 -9.25 -10.65 0.53
N PRO A 25 -8.27 -11.56 0.68
CA PRO A 25 -6.92 -11.22 1.11
C PRO A 25 -6.24 -10.19 0.21
N VAL A 26 -6.40 -10.32 -1.12
CA VAL A 26 -5.90 -9.31 -2.07
C VAL A 26 -7.03 -8.84 -2.97
N THR A 27 -7.36 -7.55 -2.83
CA THR A 27 -8.33 -6.86 -3.67
C THR A 27 -7.63 -6.06 -4.74
N GLY A 28 -7.83 -6.41 -6.01
CA GLY A 28 -7.35 -5.65 -7.15
C GLY A 28 -8.30 -4.48 -7.48
N LEU A 29 -7.72 -3.31 -7.75
CA LEU A 29 -8.46 -2.15 -8.27
C LEU A 29 -7.98 -1.84 -9.68
N PHE A 30 -8.86 -2.04 -10.65
CA PHE A 30 -8.60 -1.79 -12.06
C PHE A 30 -9.46 -0.63 -12.57
N GLY A 31 -8.96 0.12 -13.54
CA GLY A 31 -9.72 1.23 -14.16
C GLY A 31 -8.80 2.22 -14.86
N ALA A 32 -9.40 3.08 -15.68
CA ALA A 32 -8.67 4.10 -16.45
C ALA A 32 -7.88 5.06 -15.55
N SER A 33 -6.87 5.71 -16.11
CA SER A 33 -6.16 6.80 -15.41
C SER A 33 -7.15 7.91 -15.05
N GLY A 34 -7.01 8.50 -13.85
CA GLY A 34 -7.85 9.59 -13.38
C GLY A 34 -9.24 9.18 -12.86
N VAL A 35 -9.60 7.87 -12.84
CA VAL A 35 -10.90 7.42 -12.34
C VAL A 35 -11.05 7.51 -10.80
N GLY A 36 -9.94 7.72 -10.08
CA GLY A 36 -9.98 7.90 -8.63
C GLY A 36 -9.33 6.78 -7.80
N LYS A 37 -8.57 5.85 -8.42
CA LYS A 37 -7.87 4.76 -7.71
C LYS A 37 -6.95 5.28 -6.60
N SER A 38 -6.03 6.17 -6.94
CA SER A 38 -5.12 6.78 -5.95
C SER A 38 -5.84 7.67 -4.94
N THR A 39 -6.98 8.30 -5.34
CA THR A 39 -7.84 9.03 -4.40
C THR A 39 -8.44 8.07 -3.37
N LEU A 40 -8.97 6.93 -3.80
CA LEU A 40 -9.51 5.92 -2.90
C LEU A 40 -8.42 5.42 -1.93
N LEU A 41 -7.22 5.09 -2.44
CA LEU A 41 -6.09 4.72 -1.57
C LEU A 41 -5.74 5.83 -0.57
N GLY A 42 -5.76 7.09 -1.00
CA GLY A 42 -5.53 8.25 -0.13
C GLY A 42 -6.58 8.41 0.98
N LEU A 43 -7.85 8.09 0.68
CA LEU A 43 -8.94 8.08 1.68
C LEU A 43 -8.75 6.94 2.69
N LEU A 44 -8.39 5.74 2.23
CA LEU A 44 -8.12 4.58 3.10
C LEU A 44 -6.92 4.85 4.02
N ALA A 45 -5.84 5.38 3.48
CA ALA A 45 -4.63 5.71 4.25
C ALA A 45 -4.81 6.90 5.21
N GLY A 46 -5.85 7.73 5.02
CA GLY A 46 -6.10 8.94 5.82
C GLY A 46 -5.32 10.17 5.37
N PHE A 47 -4.72 10.15 4.18
CA PHE A 47 -4.11 11.35 3.56
C PHE A 47 -5.16 12.32 3.02
N LEU A 48 -6.32 11.79 2.67
CA LEU A 48 -7.50 12.53 2.30
C LEU A 48 -8.63 12.20 3.30
N LYS A 49 -9.48 13.20 3.56
CA LYS A 49 -10.65 13.03 4.42
C LYS A 49 -11.89 12.92 3.55
N PRO A 50 -12.71 11.84 3.68
CA PRO A 50 -14.02 11.81 3.04
C PRO A 50 -14.93 12.94 3.53
N ASP A 51 -15.85 13.41 2.70
CA ASP A 51 -16.86 14.38 3.13
C ASP A 51 -17.94 13.72 3.97
N GLN A 52 -18.34 12.49 3.60
CA GLN A 52 -19.39 11.74 4.28
C GLN A 52 -19.10 10.22 4.22
N GLY A 53 -19.75 9.48 5.14
CA GLY A 53 -19.75 8.03 5.15
C GLY A 53 -18.84 7.44 6.21
N HIS A 54 -18.34 6.22 5.96
CA HIS A 54 -17.46 5.51 6.89
C HIS A 54 -16.42 4.64 6.17
N ILE A 55 -15.32 4.38 6.87
CA ILE A 55 -14.29 3.40 6.53
C ILE A 55 -14.01 2.58 7.79
N LYS A 56 -14.17 1.24 7.71
CA LYS A 56 -13.87 0.35 8.82
C LYS A 56 -12.93 -0.77 8.37
N LEU A 57 -11.88 -1.02 9.13
CA LEU A 57 -10.97 -2.15 8.94
C LEU A 57 -11.09 -3.09 10.13
N GLU A 58 -11.42 -4.37 9.87
CA GLU A 58 -11.65 -5.38 10.90
C GLU A 58 -12.63 -4.89 12.01
N GLY A 59 -13.70 -4.22 11.60
CA GLY A 59 -14.71 -3.65 12.51
C GLY A 59 -14.29 -2.35 13.21
N VAL A 60 -13.02 -1.94 13.11
CA VAL A 60 -12.53 -0.68 13.72
C VAL A 60 -12.80 0.49 12.77
N ALA A 61 -13.51 1.52 13.25
CA ALA A 61 -13.75 2.72 12.46
C ALA A 61 -12.46 3.55 12.30
N LEU A 62 -12.01 3.68 11.05
CA LEU A 62 -10.89 4.57 10.68
C LEU A 62 -11.40 5.97 10.34
N PHE A 63 -12.59 6.04 9.78
CA PHE A 63 -13.36 7.26 9.51
C PHE A 63 -14.84 6.96 9.68
N ASP A 64 -15.56 7.86 10.33
CA ASP A 64 -17.03 7.83 10.41
C ASP A 64 -17.55 9.25 10.62
N SER A 65 -18.23 9.79 9.61
CA SER A 65 -18.76 11.17 9.65
C SER A 65 -19.87 11.35 10.66
N SER A 66 -20.64 10.29 10.97
CA SER A 66 -21.75 10.35 11.94
C SER A 66 -21.26 10.33 13.39
N GLN A 67 -20.11 9.68 13.63
CA GLN A 67 -19.49 9.59 14.95
C GLN A 67 -18.34 10.59 15.14
N LEU A 68 -18.06 11.46 14.15
CA LEU A 68 -16.95 12.40 14.14
C LEU A 68 -15.57 11.74 14.30
N ILE A 69 -15.43 10.49 13.86
CA ILE A 69 -14.17 9.75 13.88
C ILE A 69 -13.38 10.03 12.60
N ASN A 70 -12.13 10.40 12.76
CA ASN A 70 -11.16 10.46 11.65
C ASN A 70 -9.76 10.19 12.19
N LEU A 71 -9.35 8.92 12.17
CA LEU A 71 -8.02 8.53 12.62
C LEU A 71 -6.96 9.10 11.67
N PRO A 72 -5.91 9.73 12.19
CA PRO A 72 -4.78 10.18 11.38
C PRO A 72 -3.99 8.97 10.81
N PRO A 73 -3.22 9.14 9.72
CA PRO A 73 -2.55 8.04 9.04
C PRO A 73 -1.72 7.12 9.95
N HIS A 74 -0.96 7.70 10.90
CA HIS A 74 -0.09 6.93 11.79
C HIS A 74 -0.84 6.04 12.80
N GLN A 75 -2.13 6.25 13.02
CA GLN A 75 -2.98 5.43 13.88
C GLN A 75 -3.73 4.33 13.11
N ARG A 76 -3.80 4.41 11.78
CA ARG A 76 -4.53 3.44 10.96
C ARG A 76 -3.81 2.11 10.77
N ARG A 77 -2.50 2.04 11.08
CA ARG A 77 -1.66 0.86 10.83
C ARG A 77 -1.72 0.36 9.38
N ILE A 78 -1.86 1.27 8.45
CA ILE A 78 -1.91 1.03 7.00
C ILE A 78 -0.59 1.51 6.41
N ALA A 79 0.09 0.64 5.65
CA ALA A 79 1.25 1.04 4.87
C ALA A 79 0.85 1.31 3.43
N THR A 80 1.46 2.32 2.81
CA THR A 80 1.20 2.70 1.42
C THR A 80 2.49 2.75 0.64
N VAL A 81 2.50 2.09 -0.51
CA VAL A 81 3.54 2.24 -1.54
C VAL A 81 2.94 3.06 -2.67
N PHE A 82 3.53 4.21 -2.92
CA PHE A 82 3.13 5.11 -4.00
C PHE A 82 3.90 4.78 -5.28
N GLN A 83 3.35 5.13 -6.41
CA GLN A 83 3.98 4.96 -7.72
C GLN A 83 5.35 5.65 -7.81
N ASP A 84 5.54 6.81 -7.14
CA ASP A 84 6.78 7.58 -7.08
C ASP A 84 7.69 7.22 -5.87
N GLY A 85 7.39 6.13 -5.17
CA GLY A 85 8.15 5.59 -4.03
C GLY A 85 8.14 6.45 -2.76
N ARG A 86 8.14 7.77 -2.85
CA ARG A 86 8.11 8.76 -1.74
C ARG A 86 9.04 8.42 -0.59
N LEU A 87 10.31 8.19 -0.89
CA LEU A 87 11.32 7.99 0.14
C LEU A 87 11.63 9.32 0.87
N PHE A 88 12.13 9.22 2.10
CA PHE A 88 12.66 10.36 2.83
C PHE A 88 14.02 10.74 2.24
N PRO A 89 14.15 11.89 1.52
CA PRO A 89 15.33 12.19 0.73
C PRO A 89 16.57 12.48 1.58
N HIS A 90 16.38 12.90 2.83
CA HIS A 90 17.44 13.22 3.79
C HIS A 90 17.97 11.99 4.54
N LEU A 91 17.31 10.83 4.42
CA LEU A 91 17.69 9.59 5.07
C LEU A 91 18.49 8.67 4.13
N SER A 92 19.30 7.79 4.71
CA SER A 92 19.88 6.66 3.99
C SER A 92 18.78 5.65 3.61
N VAL A 93 19.11 4.72 2.71
CA VAL A 93 18.21 3.57 2.41
C VAL A 93 17.93 2.78 3.67
N GLN A 94 18.94 2.45 4.45
CA GLN A 94 18.79 1.73 5.71
C GLN A 94 17.85 2.46 6.68
N ASP A 95 17.99 3.78 6.84
CA ASP A 95 17.12 4.56 7.72
C ASP A 95 15.68 4.65 7.18
N ASN A 96 15.50 4.73 5.86
CA ASN A 96 14.18 4.63 5.23
C ASN A 96 13.51 3.29 5.55
N LEU A 97 14.22 2.18 5.38
CA LEU A 97 13.73 0.83 5.67
C LEU A 97 13.36 0.67 7.15
N LEU A 98 14.24 1.14 8.04
CA LEU A 98 14.05 1.01 9.49
C LEU A 98 13.08 2.01 10.08
N TYR A 99 12.62 3.00 9.32
CA TYR A 99 11.78 4.07 9.85
C TYR A 99 10.51 3.55 10.53
N GLY A 100 9.73 2.75 9.80
CA GLY A 100 8.53 2.11 10.36
C GLY A 100 8.85 0.90 11.25
N PHE A 101 9.92 0.17 10.96
CA PHE A 101 10.35 -1.00 11.72
C PHE A 101 10.68 -0.67 13.18
N LYS A 102 11.33 0.47 13.43
CA LYS A 102 11.65 0.96 14.80
C LYS A 102 10.40 1.31 15.62
N LEU A 103 9.32 1.69 14.94
CA LEU A 103 8.04 2.03 15.60
C LEU A 103 7.18 0.79 15.88
N CYS A 104 7.48 -0.33 15.22
CA CYS A 104 6.79 -1.59 15.41
C CYS A 104 7.38 -2.34 16.61
N THR A 105 6.54 -2.72 17.58
CA THR A 105 6.99 -3.55 18.72
C THR A 105 7.45 -4.91 18.23
N ALA A 106 8.39 -5.55 18.92
CA ALA A 106 8.91 -6.88 18.55
C ALA A 106 7.79 -7.93 18.38
N ALA A 107 6.77 -7.89 19.23
CA ALA A 107 5.60 -8.77 19.17
C ALA A 107 4.75 -8.60 17.91
N ASN A 108 4.78 -7.43 17.28
CA ASN A 108 4.02 -7.11 16.07
C ASN A 108 4.83 -7.27 14.77
N ARG A 109 6.13 -7.55 14.86
CA ARG A 109 6.98 -7.77 13.70
C ARG A 109 6.67 -9.12 13.06
N ARG A 110 6.23 -9.09 11.82
CA ARG A 110 5.86 -10.28 11.04
C ARG A 110 6.86 -10.60 9.94
N ILE A 111 7.72 -9.65 9.60
CA ILE A 111 8.68 -9.75 8.49
C ILE A 111 10.06 -9.35 9.02
N ASP A 112 11.05 -10.19 8.70
CA ASP A 112 12.43 -9.95 9.07
C ASP A 112 13.12 -8.98 8.11
N PHE A 113 14.02 -8.14 8.65
CA PHE A 113 14.74 -7.13 7.87
C PHE A 113 15.67 -7.79 6.82
N ALA A 114 16.44 -8.81 7.20
CA ALA A 114 17.37 -9.46 6.30
C ALA A 114 16.65 -10.08 5.10
N ASN A 115 15.52 -10.76 5.34
CA ASN A 115 14.72 -11.39 4.30
C ASN A 115 14.16 -10.35 3.29
N VAL A 116 13.76 -9.16 3.77
CA VAL A 116 13.27 -8.10 2.88
C VAL A 116 14.40 -7.51 2.03
N VAL A 117 15.56 -7.28 2.65
CA VAL A 117 16.72 -6.69 1.98
C VAL A 117 17.25 -7.63 0.89
N GLU A 118 17.42 -8.91 1.19
CA GLU A 118 17.84 -9.94 0.24
C GLU A 118 16.86 -10.09 -0.92
N LEU A 119 15.56 -10.26 -0.60
CA LEU A 119 14.55 -10.46 -1.61
C LEU A 119 14.44 -9.32 -2.61
N LEU A 120 14.52 -8.08 -2.11
CA LEU A 120 14.40 -6.88 -2.93
C LEU A 120 15.74 -6.51 -3.61
N GLU A 121 16.80 -7.29 -3.38
CA GLU A 121 18.15 -7.05 -3.92
C GLU A 121 18.62 -5.60 -3.65
N ILE A 122 18.56 -5.20 -2.39
CA ILE A 122 18.90 -3.82 -1.96
C ILE A 122 20.02 -3.76 -0.92
N GLU A 123 20.78 -4.85 -0.71
CA GLU A 123 21.92 -4.91 0.20
C GLU A 123 22.93 -3.80 -0.10
N ASP A 124 23.38 -3.71 -1.36
CA ASP A 124 24.38 -2.76 -1.83
C ASP A 124 23.87 -1.31 -1.83
N LEU A 125 22.57 -1.13 -1.64
CA LEU A 125 21.93 0.18 -1.61
C LEU A 125 21.83 0.75 -0.20
N THR A 126 21.96 -0.06 0.83
CA THR A 126 21.64 0.32 2.22
C THR A 126 22.37 1.54 2.73
N ALA A 127 23.63 1.73 2.31
CA ALA A 127 24.44 2.91 2.67
C ALA A 127 24.16 4.15 1.80
N LYS A 128 23.49 4.00 0.65
CA LYS A 128 23.21 5.12 -0.26
C LYS A 128 22.16 6.08 0.34
N ARG A 129 22.15 7.32 -0.12
CA ARG A 129 21.09 8.28 0.12
C ARG A 129 19.93 8.07 -0.86
N ALA A 130 18.69 8.35 -0.44
CA ALA A 130 17.51 8.13 -1.26
C ALA A 130 17.56 8.89 -2.62
N HIS A 131 18.14 10.07 -2.66
CA HIS A 131 18.25 10.88 -3.88
C HIS A 131 19.26 10.33 -4.91
N ALA A 132 20.11 9.37 -4.51
CA ALA A 132 21.10 8.74 -5.39
C ALA A 132 20.58 7.45 -6.05
N LEU A 133 19.33 7.10 -5.83
CA LEU A 133 18.71 5.89 -6.36
C LEU A 133 18.08 6.14 -7.73
N SER A 134 18.15 5.12 -8.60
CA SER A 134 17.28 5.04 -9.78
C SER A 134 15.81 4.86 -9.38
N GLY A 135 14.88 5.08 -10.31
CA GLY A 135 13.46 4.90 -10.05
C GLY A 135 13.09 3.49 -9.56
N GLY A 136 13.67 2.46 -10.19
CA GLY A 136 13.45 1.06 -9.78
C GLY A 136 14.06 0.75 -8.40
N GLU A 137 15.27 1.25 -8.09
CA GLU A 137 15.87 1.12 -6.76
C GLU A 137 15.01 1.80 -5.69
N ALA A 138 14.55 3.02 -5.95
CA ALA A 138 13.68 3.76 -5.04
C ALA A 138 12.36 3.02 -4.77
N GLN A 139 11.79 2.41 -5.81
CA GLN A 139 10.55 1.63 -5.69
C GLN A 139 10.73 0.38 -4.82
N ARG A 140 11.84 -0.36 -5.01
CA ARG A 140 12.18 -1.52 -4.17
C ARG A 140 12.37 -1.13 -2.70
N VAL A 141 13.06 -0.03 -2.44
CA VAL A 141 13.24 0.50 -1.07
C VAL A 141 11.91 0.93 -0.46
N ALA A 142 11.03 1.57 -1.23
CA ALA A 142 9.70 1.98 -0.77
C ALA A 142 8.83 0.78 -0.38
N LEU A 143 8.87 -0.28 -1.19
CA LEU A 143 8.18 -1.54 -0.89
C LEU A 143 8.74 -2.18 0.39
N GLY A 144 10.07 -2.26 0.53
CA GLY A 144 10.72 -2.78 1.73
C GLY A 144 10.34 -2.00 2.99
N ARG A 145 10.33 -0.67 2.92
CA ARG A 145 9.91 0.20 4.03
C ARG A 145 8.46 -0.08 4.46
N ALA A 146 7.55 -0.25 3.49
CA ALA A 146 6.15 -0.54 3.77
C ALA A 146 5.95 -1.91 4.42
N LEU A 147 6.66 -2.94 3.94
CA LEU A 147 6.60 -4.30 4.47
C LEU A 147 7.15 -4.37 5.91
N LEU A 148 8.29 -3.73 6.17
CA LEU A 148 8.94 -3.71 7.48
C LEU A 148 8.12 -3.01 8.57
N MET A 149 7.12 -2.21 8.20
CA MET A 149 6.12 -1.67 9.13
C MET A 149 5.20 -2.75 9.74
N SER A 150 5.15 -3.95 9.15
CA SER A 150 4.20 -5.01 9.52
C SER A 150 2.76 -4.49 9.65
N PRO A 151 2.20 -3.90 8.58
CA PRO A 151 0.91 -3.23 8.61
C PRO A 151 -0.26 -4.22 8.75
N GLN A 152 -1.43 -3.70 9.13
CA GLN A 152 -2.70 -4.45 9.09
C GLN A 152 -3.31 -4.50 7.68
N LEU A 153 -3.00 -3.52 6.84
CA LEU A 153 -3.40 -3.43 5.45
C LEU A 153 -2.28 -2.78 4.64
N LEU A 154 -1.96 -3.35 3.48
CA LEU A 154 -0.98 -2.82 2.55
C LEU A 154 -1.70 -2.24 1.32
N LEU A 155 -1.49 -0.96 1.06
CA LEU A 155 -2.00 -0.27 -0.13
C LEU A 155 -0.87 -0.12 -1.13
N LEU A 156 -1.06 -0.64 -2.33
CA LEU A 156 -0.05 -0.70 -3.38
C LEU A 156 -0.58 0.04 -4.62
N ASP A 157 -0.02 1.22 -4.90
CA ASP A 157 -0.40 2.05 -6.07
C ASP A 157 0.65 1.89 -7.17
N GLU A 158 0.39 1.01 -8.12
CA GLU A 158 1.29 0.63 -9.22
C GLU A 158 2.73 0.31 -8.76
N PRO A 159 2.91 -0.59 -7.77
CA PRO A 159 4.18 -0.75 -7.05
C PRO A 159 5.29 -1.35 -7.90
N LEU A 160 4.98 -1.95 -9.04
CA LEU A 160 5.94 -2.63 -9.90
C LEU A 160 6.11 -1.94 -11.27
N SER A 161 5.46 -0.79 -11.49
CA SER A 161 5.42 -0.13 -12.81
C SER A 161 6.79 0.30 -13.34
N SER A 162 7.75 0.62 -12.45
CA SER A 162 9.11 1.05 -12.82
C SER A 162 10.15 -0.08 -12.77
N LEU A 163 9.73 -1.34 -12.58
CA LEU A 163 10.62 -2.49 -12.49
C LEU A 163 10.68 -3.26 -13.82
N ASP A 164 11.84 -3.84 -14.08
CA ASP A 164 12.01 -4.76 -15.21
C ASP A 164 11.28 -6.10 -14.97
N ALA A 165 11.13 -6.89 -16.06
CA ALA A 165 10.39 -8.14 -16.01
C ALA A 165 11.00 -9.17 -15.04
N ARG A 166 12.34 -9.21 -14.90
CA ARG A 166 13.02 -10.14 -13.99
C ARG A 166 12.66 -9.83 -12.53
N LEU A 167 12.74 -8.57 -12.13
CA LEU A 167 12.38 -8.15 -10.78
C LEU A 167 10.89 -8.32 -10.49
N LYS A 168 10.00 -8.05 -11.45
CA LYS A 168 8.58 -8.35 -11.31
C LYS A 168 8.34 -9.82 -11.00
N GLN A 169 9.00 -10.73 -11.74
CA GLN A 169 8.90 -12.18 -11.54
C GLN A 169 9.41 -12.65 -10.17
N GLN A 170 10.31 -11.92 -9.53
CA GLN A 170 10.78 -12.22 -8.17
C GLN A 170 9.84 -11.65 -7.11
N ILE A 171 9.36 -10.42 -7.29
CA ILE A 171 8.58 -9.72 -6.26
C ILE A 171 7.13 -10.22 -6.21
N LEU A 172 6.52 -10.56 -7.34
CA LEU A 172 5.14 -11.06 -7.36
C LEU A 172 4.93 -12.33 -6.52
N PRO A 173 5.77 -13.40 -6.64
CA PRO A 173 5.68 -14.57 -5.77
C PRO A 173 5.86 -14.24 -4.29
N PHE A 174 6.69 -13.26 -3.96
CA PHE A 174 6.85 -12.82 -2.59
C PHE A 174 5.62 -12.08 -2.05
N LEU A 175 5.03 -11.18 -2.82
CA LEU A 175 3.76 -10.55 -2.43
C LEU A 175 2.68 -11.61 -2.20
N LYS A 176 2.67 -12.66 -3.02
CA LYS A 176 1.78 -13.80 -2.84
C LYS A 176 2.06 -14.55 -1.54
N ARG A 177 3.34 -14.80 -1.20
CA ARG A 177 3.72 -15.39 0.09
C ARG A 177 3.31 -14.52 1.28
N ILE A 178 3.43 -13.20 1.19
CA ILE A 178 2.96 -12.27 2.23
C ILE A 178 1.46 -12.45 2.47
N LYS A 179 0.68 -12.59 1.40
CA LYS A 179 -0.74 -12.91 1.47
C LYS A 179 -1.00 -14.25 2.16
N ASP A 180 -0.34 -15.31 1.67
CA ASP A 180 -0.68 -16.69 2.03
C ASP A 180 -0.12 -17.11 3.40
N GLU A 181 1.13 -16.71 3.72
CA GLU A 181 1.84 -17.13 4.93
C GLU A 181 1.73 -16.09 6.06
N ILE A 182 1.97 -14.81 5.76
CA ILE A 182 2.00 -13.73 6.76
C ILE A 182 0.59 -13.14 6.98
N LYS A 183 -0.31 -13.35 6.00
CA LYS A 183 -1.72 -12.92 6.05
C LYS A 183 -1.88 -11.42 6.24
N ILE A 184 -1.04 -10.64 5.56
CA ILE A 184 -1.24 -9.19 5.43
C ILE A 184 -2.13 -8.95 4.22
N PRO A 185 -3.35 -8.43 4.42
CA PRO A 185 -4.24 -8.12 3.32
C PRO A 185 -3.75 -6.93 2.50
N MET A 186 -4.11 -6.92 1.21
CA MET A 186 -3.63 -5.92 0.25
C MET A 186 -4.77 -5.34 -0.58
N VAL A 187 -4.68 -4.03 -0.84
CA VAL A 187 -5.40 -3.39 -1.96
C VAL A 187 -4.35 -3.05 -3.01
N TYR A 188 -4.46 -3.69 -4.16
CA TYR A 188 -3.46 -3.64 -5.23
C TYR A 188 -4.01 -2.91 -6.45
N VAL A 189 -3.38 -1.81 -6.82
CA VAL A 189 -3.67 -1.07 -8.04
C VAL A 189 -2.61 -1.38 -9.08
N SER A 190 -3.02 -1.86 -10.24
CA SER A 190 -2.15 -2.01 -11.42
C SER A 190 -2.98 -1.86 -12.68
N HIS A 191 -2.34 -1.42 -13.76
CA HIS A 191 -2.88 -1.49 -15.12
C HIS A 191 -2.38 -2.72 -15.89
N ASP A 192 -1.50 -3.53 -15.27
CA ASP A 192 -0.97 -4.77 -15.81
C ASP A 192 -1.90 -5.93 -15.45
N SER A 193 -2.54 -6.52 -16.47
CA SER A 193 -3.48 -7.61 -16.29
C SER A 193 -2.83 -8.91 -15.80
N GLU A 194 -1.54 -9.14 -16.12
CA GLU A 194 -0.82 -10.33 -15.66
C GLU A 194 -0.54 -10.24 -14.17
N GLU A 195 -0.12 -9.07 -13.67
CA GLU A 195 0.04 -8.81 -12.23
C GLU A 195 -1.28 -9.04 -11.47
N MET A 196 -2.39 -8.48 -12.00
CA MET A 196 -3.71 -8.62 -11.41
C MET A 196 -4.15 -10.08 -11.34
N ASN A 197 -4.04 -10.82 -12.44
CA ASN A 197 -4.43 -12.23 -12.51
C ASN A 197 -3.57 -13.11 -11.59
N TYR A 198 -2.30 -12.76 -11.38
CA TYR A 198 -1.39 -13.52 -10.53
C TYR A 198 -1.65 -13.31 -9.04
N LEU A 199 -1.95 -12.08 -8.62
CA LEU A 199 -1.94 -11.70 -7.22
C LEU A 199 -3.34 -11.50 -6.61
N ALA A 200 -4.27 -10.89 -7.36
CA ALA A 200 -5.57 -10.51 -6.82
C ALA A 200 -6.53 -11.71 -6.74
N ASP A 201 -7.23 -11.83 -5.61
CA ASP A 201 -8.31 -12.81 -5.44
C ASP A 201 -9.60 -12.32 -6.07
N LYS A 202 -9.82 -11.00 -6.04
CA LYS A 202 -10.98 -10.35 -6.63
C LYS A 202 -10.58 -8.99 -7.19
N VAL A 203 -11.07 -8.67 -8.37
CA VAL A 203 -10.80 -7.40 -9.05
C VAL A 203 -12.08 -6.56 -9.12
N TYR A 204 -11.99 -5.34 -8.65
CA TYR A 204 -13.05 -4.34 -8.77
C TYR A 204 -12.67 -3.34 -9.86
N GLN A 205 -13.62 -3.10 -10.74
CA GLN A 205 -13.45 -2.10 -11.80
C GLN A 205 -14.02 -0.77 -11.36
N LEU A 206 -13.17 0.25 -11.22
CA LEU A 206 -13.63 1.61 -11.02
C LEU A 206 -14.02 2.21 -12.37
N ALA A 207 -15.28 2.66 -12.46
CA ALA A 207 -15.80 3.41 -13.59
C ALA A 207 -16.12 4.85 -13.13
N LYS A 208 -16.15 5.78 -14.10
CA LYS A 208 -16.59 7.17 -13.83
C LYS A 208 -18.08 7.22 -13.57
#